data_07e027ae215cfa9a9e2c8ff6df0bb48f
#
_entry.id   07e027ae215cfa9a9e2c8ff6df0bb48f
#
_cell.length_a   1.000
_cell.length_b   1.000
_cell.length_c   1.000
_cell.angle_alpha   90.00
_cell.angle_beta   90.00
_cell.angle_gamma   90.00
#
_symmetry.space_group_name_H-M   'P 1'
#
loop_
_entity.id
_entity.type
_entity.pdbx_description
1 polymer ?
#
loop_
_entity_poly.entity_id
_entity_poly.type
_entity_poly.pdbx_seq_one_letter_code
_entity_poly.pdbx_strand_id
1 'polypeptide(L)'
;MTPYPTTEDAQRQLFGSDKNTIVRDLGIQVRQTIAQGDEAGQTKYWISEDDMCVPELNLTEEEVSVLSLALASIHQSVPEASEAMMKVEGMNPQRAAVNFNVQVPVIIVRLSEVIQRRQTIEFKLHDVKVVFDPSRLLFDKGTWYLIGSSQGSKKMSAIKCALIPLEFEIGEDESVHVGKKLSNRELRRLVHGVDDLELEATVVVDSLAAGMSWWDSRVVETESMPEGRLRITVKVDDPARFRGWVLGFGEHAIIESPDTLRHDFLQWLDGLGQLPTEIPQPPAIPTAPTNRPGPRPLGERLQRLLSILPWLRVQGSISVDELAGMLGVGPQHLLKDLEFASMCGVPPYTHDALFDFSVLDGDVLFHGDAPSFGPLRRTRALMTRSIKLTPRQATAIALALASHEAVAGDLTMRNEAVVSLRDKLEQAIGGLPIQVRLEDAPLLNEVNVAIEGAKEIRVVYVNGEDVVTERLLHPLKIFVDRGESYLIADDIASGDSERVFRVDRLIECHETGASFEPRIVEFQEWRFRGDVEPAVLYVAPGNDWLLDRIVTTANVVNDDGSMFLWVNVASRPWLARLLLRCGPTSCVVSPTHLQGVVSERAREIRRQYT
;
A
#
# COMPACT_ATOMS: atom_id res chain seq x y z
N MET A 1 -40.74 -8.24 17.92
CA MET A 1 -39.95 -9.48 17.87
C MET A 1 -38.72 -9.30 18.76
N THR A 2 -38.51 -10.21 19.71
CA THR A 2 -37.24 -10.24 20.45
C THR A 2 -36.17 -10.75 19.49
N PRO A 3 -35.05 -10.06 19.32
CA PRO A 3 -34.00 -10.45 18.35
C PRO A 3 -33.31 -11.77 18.72
N TYR A 4 -33.49 -12.26 19.93
CA TYR A 4 -32.87 -13.47 20.43
C TYR A 4 -33.89 -14.62 20.59
N PRO A 5 -33.47 -15.89 20.39
CA PRO A 5 -34.28 -17.05 20.65
C PRO A 5 -34.81 -17.12 22.07
N THR A 6 -35.87 -17.92 22.28
CA THR A 6 -36.50 -18.01 23.61
C THR A 6 -35.76 -18.91 24.59
N THR A 7 -34.84 -19.74 24.13
CA THR A 7 -34.06 -20.65 24.99
C THR A 7 -32.73 -19.99 25.43
N GLU A 8 -32.39 -20.12 26.69
CA GLU A 8 -31.22 -19.46 27.30
C GLU A 8 -29.88 -19.85 26.61
N ASP A 9 -29.72 -21.11 26.26
CA ASP A 9 -28.52 -21.59 25.56
C ASP A 9 -28.40 -21.00 24.15
N ALA A 10 -29.48 -20.90 23.41
CA ALA A 10 -29.48 -20.30 22.08
C ALA A 10 -29.24 -18.77 22.17
N GLN A 11 -29.77 -18.12 23.21
CA GLN A 11 -29.47 -16.71 23.49
C GLN A 11 -27.98 -16.49 23.77
N ARG A 12 -27.36 -17.33 24.61
CA ARG A 12 -25.93 -17.25 24.92
C ARG A 12 -25.05 -17.48 23.70
N GLN A 13 -25.39 -18.46 22.85
CA GLN A 13 -24.65 -18.73 21.61
C GLN A 13 -24.75 -17.55 20.64
N LEU A 14 -25.95 -17.02 20.42
CA LEU A 14 -26.16 -15.90 19.51
C LEU A 14 -25.46 -14.64 20.01
N PHE A 15 -25.60 -14.32 21.30
CA PHE A 15 -24.88 -13.20 21.91
C PHE A 15 -23.36 -13.35 21.81
N GLY A 16 -22.83 -14.57 22.02
CA GLY A 16 -21.41 -14.87 21.83
C GLY A 16 -20.96 -14.62 20.39
N SER A 17 -21.77 -15.03 19.42
CA SER A 17 -21.53 -14.78 17.99
C SER A 17 -21.56 -13.28 17.68
N ASP A 18 -22.55 -12.54 18.15
CA ASP A 18 -22.69 -11.10 17.94
C ASP A 18 -21.52 -10.33 18.57
N LYS A 19 -21.14 -10.70 19.80
CA LYS A 19 -19.98 -10.12 20.49
C LYS A 19 -18.69 -10.36 19.66
N ASN A 20 -18.50 -11.59 19.17
CA ASN A 20 -17.33 -11.90 18.35
C ASN A 20 -17.33 -11.13 17.02
N THR A 21 -18.50 -10.93 16.40
CA THR A 21 -18.65 -10.10 15.20
C THR A 21 -18.26 -8.65 15.49
N ILE A 22 -18.75 -8.07 16.60
CA ILE A 22 -18.40 -6.70 17.01
C ILE A 22 -16.88 -6.56 17.22
N VAL A 23 -16.26 -7.51 17.94
CA VAL A 23 -14.83 -7.46 18.23
C VAL A 23 -13.98 -7.75 16.99
N ARG A 24 -14.30 -8.80 16.24
CA ARG A 24 -13.49 -9.24 15.11
C ARG A 24 -13.70 -8.40 13.86
N ASP A 25 -14.97 -8.11 13.52
CA ASP A 25 -15.31 -7.51 12.22
C ASP A 25 -15.37 -5.97 12.31
N LEU A 26 -15.77 -5.40 13.46
CA LEU A 26 -15.81 -3.95 13.67
C LEU A 26 -14.57 -3.41 14.43
N GLY A 27 -13.76 -4.29 15.04
CA GLY A 27 -12.62 -3.88 15.87
C GLY A 27 -13.01 -3.20 17.19
N ILE A 28 -14.30 -3.26 17.57
CA ILE A 28 -14.82 -2.57 18.77
C ILE A 28 -14.74 -3.51 19.97
N GLN A 29 -14.06 -3.09 21.05
CA GLN A 29 -13.94 -3.90 22.26
C GLN A 29 -15.26 -3.91 23.04
N VAL A 30 -15.70 -5.12 23.39
CA VAL A 30 -16.84 -5.32 24.30
C VAL A 30 -16.28 -5.60 25.70
N ARG A 31 -16.37 -4.61 26.57
CA ARG A 31 -15.92 -4.72 27.95
C ARG A 31 -16.94 -5.52 28.77
N GLN A 32 -16.46 -6.20 29.81
CA GLN A 32 -17.31 -6.97 30.69
C GLN A 32 -16.91 -6.78 32.18
N THR A 33 -17.89 -6.81 33.06
CA THR A 33 -17.67 -6.83 34.52
C THR A 33 -18.67 -7.74 35.17
N ILE A 34 -18.31 -8.28 36.33
CA ILE A 34 -19.24 -9.04 37.16
C ILE A 34 -19.90 -8.05 38.13
N ALA A 35 -21.21 -7.97 38.07
CA ALA A 35 -21.97 -7.09 38.97
C ALA A 35 -21.78 -7.49 40.43
N GLN A 36 -21.70 -6.47 41.30
CA GLN A 36 -21.63 -6.62 42.76
C GLN A 36 -22.93 -6.11 43.40
N GLY A 37 -23.20 -6.50 44.63
CA GLY A 37 -24.42 -6.11 45.34
C GLY A 37 -25.62 -6.98 44.96
N ASP A 38 -26.81 -6.36 44.83
CA ASP A 38 -28.08 -7.07 44.57
C ASP A 38 -28.11 -7.87 43.24
N GLU A 39 -27.23 -7.55 42.33
CA GLU A 39 -27.08 -8.22 41.02
C GLU A 39 -25.81 -9.10 40.97
N ALA A 40 -25.28 -9.49 42.14
CA ALA A 40 -24.03 -10.26 42.19
C ALA A 40 -24.08 -11.55 41.36
N GLY A 41 -23.05 -11.77 40.53
CA GLY A 41 -22.91 -12.92 39.65
C GLY A 41 -23.45 -12.70 38.25
N GLN A 42 -24.13 -11.58 37.94
CA GLN A 42 -24.47 -11.23 36.56
C GLN A 42 -23.29 -10.59 35.86
N THR A 43 -23.02 -10.99 34.62
CA THR A 43 -22.02 -10.34 33.78
C THR A 43 -22.68 -9.21 32.98
N LYS A 44 -22.22 -7.99 33.20
CA LYS A 44 -22.64 -6.82 32.42
C LYS A 44 -21.63 -6.58 31.31
N TYR A 45 -22.14 -6.29 30.11
CA TYR A 45 -21.35 -5.97 28.94
C TYR A 45 -21.64 -4.54 28.50
N TRP A 46 -20.60 -3.81 28.10
CA TRP A 46 -20.76 -2.48 27.52
C TRP A 46 -19.65 -2.20 26.52
N ILE A 47 -19.88 -1.22 25.67
CA ILE A 47 -18.89 -0.66 24.73
C ILE A 47 -18.59 0.75 25.23
N SER A 48 -17.31 1.05 25.49
CA SER A 48 -16.88 2.40 25.82
C SER A 48 -16.90 3.28 24.57
N GLU A 49 -17.19 4.57 24.75
CA GLU A 49 -17.12 5.53 23.65
C GLU A 49 -15.69 5.63 23.10
N ASP A 50 -14.68 5.54 23.96
CA ASP A 50 -13.27 5.55 23.60
C ASP A 50 -12.85 4.30 22.78
N ASP A 51 -13.57 3.17 22.98
CA ASP A 51 -13.32 1.96 22.18
C ASP A 51 -13.98 2.01 20.80
N MET A 52 -14.97 2.90 20.60
CA MET A 52 -15.70 3.04 19.33
C MET A 52 -15.08 4.04 18.36
N CYS A 53 -14.53 5.12 18.88
CA CYS A 53 -14.07 6.25 18.07
C CYS A 53 -12.79 6.85 18.63
N VAL A 54 -11.92 7.35 17.75
CA VAL A 54 -10.82 8.20 18.16
C VAL A 54 -11.34 9.57 18.66
N PRO A 55 -10.58 10.29 19.52
CA PRO A 55 -10.92 11.64 19.95
C PRO A 55 -11.18 12.59 18.78
N GLU A 56 -12.00 13.60 19.00
CA GLU A 56 -12.35 14.59 17.99
C GLU A 56 -11.12 15.37 17.53
N LEU A 57 -10.90 15.42 16.21
CA LEU A 57 -9.70 16.02 15.63
C LEU A 57 -9.77 17.56 15.53
N ASN A 58 -10.93 18.19 15.65
CA ASN A 58 -11.12 19.65 15.54
C ASN A 58 -10.32 20.27 14.38
N LEU A 59 -10.61 19.84 13.15
CA LEU A 59 -9.86 20.21 11.95
C LEU A 59 -10.24 21.61 11.47
N THR A 60 -9.26 22.37 10.95
CA THR A 60 -9.50 23.60 10.20
C THR A 60 -9.90 23.27 8.75
N GLU A 61 -10.41 24.25 8.00
CA GLU A 61 -10.77 24.08 6.58
C GLU A 61 -9.56 23.65 5.72
N GLU A 62 -8.38 24.19 6.03
CA GLU A 62 -7.14 23.83 5.34
C GLU A 62 -6.71 22.40 5.64
N GLU A 63 -6.80 21.98 6.91
CA GLU A 63 -6.51 20.60 7.32
C GLU A 63 -7.52 19.61 6.71
N VAL A 64 -8.80 19.98 6.63
CA VAL A 64 -9.83 19.20 5.94
C VAL A 64 -9.47 19.07 4.45
N SER A 65 -9.01 20.12 3.80
CA SER A 65 -8.60 20.08 2.39
C SER A 65 -7.41 19.15 2.17
N VAL A 66 -6.39 19.22 3.04
CA VAL A 66 -5.23 18.32 3.00
C VAL A 66 -5.64 16.87 3.24
N LEU A 67 -6.48 16.64 4.26
CA LEU A 67 -7.00 15.32 4.58
C LEU A 67 -7.79 14.73 3.42
N SER A 68 -8.60 15.57 2.80
CA SER A 68 -9.41 15.24 1.63
C SER A 68 -8.54 14.76 0.47
N LEU A 69 -7.50 15.54 0.15
CA LEU A 69 -6.57 15.21 -0.93
C LEU A 69 -5.80 13.92 -0.64
N ALA A 70 -5.34 13.74 0.59
CA ALA A 70 -4.62 12.53 1.00
C ALA A 70 -5.52 11.28 0.91
N LEU A 71 -6.73 11.33 1.44
CA LEU A 71 -7.69 10.23 1.36
C LEU A 71 -8.08 9.90 -0.09
N ALA A 72 -8.31 10.94 -0.91
CA ALA A 72 -8.59 10.76 -2.34
C ALA A 72 -7.47 10.04 -3.08
N SER A 73 -6.24 10.12 -2.59
CA SER A 73 -5.10 9.43 -3.21
C SER A 73 -5.09 7.91 -3.00
N ILE A 74 -5.70 7.39 -1.91
CA ILE A 74 -5.69 5.97 -1.55
C ILE A 74 -7.07 5.29 -1.57
N HIS A 75 -8.14 6.05 -1.81
CA HIS A 75 -9.54 5.57 -1.65
C HIS A 75 -9.86 4.32 -2.47
N GLN A 76 -9.25 4.15 -3.65
CA GLN A 76 -9.48 2.99 -4.51
C GLN A 76 -8.84 1.71 -3.96
N SER A 77 -7.78 1.83 -3.17
CA SER A 77 -7.01 0.71 -2.63
C SER A 77 -7.38 0.35 -1.20
N VAL A 78 -7.97 1.30 -0.46
CA VAL A 78 -8.27 1.19 0.97
C VAL A 78 -9.73 1.54 1.22
N PRO A 79 -10.61 0.55 1.42
CA PRO A 79 -12.05 0.79 1.65
C PRO A 79 -12.34 1.74 2.81
N GLU A 80 -11.58 1.64 3.90
CA GLU A 80 -11.70 2.50 5.06
C GLU A 80 -11.39 3.98 4.76
N ALA A 81 -10.57 4.25 3.74
CA ALA A 81 -10.33 5.62 3.26
C ALA A 81 -11.59 6.21 2.61
N SER A 82 -12.30 5.43 1.78
CA SER A 82 -13.59 5.85 1.21
C SER A 82 -14.62 6.14 2.30
N GLU A 83 -14.66 5.31 3.33
CA GLU A 83 -15.54 5.52 4.48
C GLU A 83 -15.16 6.78 5.29
N ALA A 84 -13.85 7.02 5.50
CA ALA A 84 -13.36 8.22 6.16
C ALA A 84 -13.69 9.48 5.34
N MET A 85 -13.53 9.40 4.01
CA MET A 85 -13.90 10.46 3.08
C MET A 85 -15.36 10.90 3.25
N MET A 86 -16.29 9.95 3.37
CA MET A 86 -17.72 10.26 3.54
C MET A 86 -18.01 11.00 4.85
N LYS A 87 -17.16 10.89 5.84
CA LYS A 87 -17.29 11.59 7.12
C LYS A 87 -16.71 13.01 7.10
N VAL A 88 -15.83 13.31 6.14
CA VAL A 88 -15.17 14.60 5.98
C VAL A 88 -15.92 15.40 4.92
N GLU A 89 -16.62 16.47 5.32
CA GLU A 89 -17.50 17.25 4.46
C GLU A 89 -16.77 17.89 3.25
N GLY A 90 -17.42 17.90 2.09
CA GLY A 90 -17.00 18.71 0.93
C GLY A 90 -16.07 18.03 -0.06
N MET A 91 -15.92 16.72 -0.05
CA MET A 91 -14.96 16.01 -0.88
C MET A 91 -15.41 15.69 -2.30
N ASN A 92 -14.50 15.97 -3.25
CA ASN A 92 -14.55 15.43 -4.60
C ASN A 92 -13.33 14.52 -4.83
N PRO A 93 -13.51 13.17 -4.84
CA PRO A 93 -12.40 12.21 -4.97
C PRO A 93 -11.67 12.30 -6.31
N GLN A 94 -12.25 12.95 -7.32
CA GLN A 94 -11.66 13.06 -8.67
C GLN A 94 -10.51 14.07 -8.76
N ARG A 95 -10.27 14.89 -7.73
CA ARG A 95 -9.25 15.96 -7.74
C ARG A 95 -7.86 15.53 -7.23
N ALA A 96 -7.65 14.28 -6.85
CA ALA A 96 -6.32 13.85 -6.42
C ALA A 96 -5.31 13.86 -7.57
N ALA A 97 -4.26 14.67 -7.45
CA ALA A 97 -3.14 14.71 -8.40
C ALA A 97 -2.30 13.44 -8.36
N VAL A 98 -2.34 12.70 -7.25
CA VAL A 98 -1.58 11.48 -7.02
C VAL A 98 -2.51 10.37 -6.56
N ASN A 99 -2.37 9.18 -7.13
CA ASN A 99 -3.06 7.97 -6.66
C ASN A 99 -2.04 6.96 -6.15
N PHE A 100 -2.34 6.36 -5.01
CA PHE A 100 -1.56 5.26 -4.44
C PHE A 100 -2.32 3.95 -4.56
N ASN A 101 -1.76 3.02 -5.30
CA ASN A 101 -2.21 1.63 -5.28
C ASN A 101 -1.36 0.85 -4.27
N VAL A 102 -1.61 1.07 -3.00
CA VAL A 102 -0.98 0.31 -1.91
C VAL A 102 -1.94 -0.80 -1.52
N GLN A 103 -1.56 -2.04 -1.80
CA GLN A 103 -2.30 -3.17 -1.26
C GLN A 103 -2.10 -3.19 0.26
N VAL A 104 -3.21 -3.05 0.99
CA VAL A 104 -3.22 -3.13 2.45
C VAL A 104 -3.82 -4.47 2.86
N PRO A 105 -3.00 -5.49 3.11
CA PRO A 105 -3.49 -6.77 3.63
C PRO A 105 -4.25 -6.59 4.94
N VAL A 106 -5.25 -7.42 5.19
CA VAL A 106 -6.07 -7.39 6.42
C VAL A 106 -5.20 -7.41 7.69
N ILE A 107 -4.05 -8.09 7.64
CA ILE A 107 -3.09 -8.15 8.75
C ILE A 107 -2.59 -6.75 9.16
N ILE A 108 -2.42 -5.83 8.22
CA ILE A 108 -1.91 -4.46 8.49
C ILE A 108 -2.88 -3.68 9.36
N VAL A 109 -4.17 -3.78 9.07
CA VAL A 109 -5.22 -3.13 9.87
C VAL A 109 -5.21 -3.67 11.30
N ARG A 110 -5.17 -5.01 11.47
CA ARG A 110 -5.11 -5.65 12.79
C ARG A 110 -3.85 -5.27 13.57
N LEU A 111 -2.68 -5.28 12.92
CA LEU A 111 -1.42 -4.89 13.56
C LEU A 111 -1.41 -3.41 13.95
N SER A 112 -2.03 -2.55 13.17
CA SER A 112 -2.14 -1.14 13.50
C SER A 112 -3.00 -0.90 14.75
N GLU A 113 -4.11 -1.64 14.92
CA GLU A 113 -4.94 -1.61 16.12
C GLU A 113 -4.16 -2.06 17.38
N VAL A 114 -3.36 -3.13 17.24
CA VAL A 114 -2.48 -3.64 18.30
C VAL A 114 -1.44 -2.61 18.73
N ILE A 115 -0.80 -1.94 17.73
CA ILE A 115 0.19 -0.89 18.01
C ILE A 115 -0.45 0.30 18.73
N GLN A 116 -1.63 0.74 18.29
CA GLN A 116 -2.36 1.85 18.91
C GLN A 116 -2.72 1.55 20.38
N ARG A 117 -3.07 0.29 20.69
CA ARG A 117 -3.38 -0.17 22.04
C ARG A 117 -2.16 -0.57 22.85
N ARG A 118 -0.96 -0.48 22.26
CA ARG A 118 0.31 -0.86 22.92
C ARG A 118 0.31 -2.28 23.45
N GLN A 119 -0.25 -3.20 22.66
CA GLN A 119 -0.37 -4.61 23.01
C GLN A 119 0.78 -5.42 22.46
N THR A 120 1.18 -6.48 23.16
CA THR A 120 2.07 -7.51 22.64
C THR A 120 1.31 -8.45 21.71
N ILE A 121 2.02 -9.08 20.76
CA ILE A 121 1.48 -10.17 19.96
C ILE A 121 2.30 -11.42 20.14
N GLU A 122 1.62 -12.56 20.09
CA GLU A 122 2.23 -13.88 20.12
C GLU A 122 1.80 -14.68 18.90
N PHE A 123 2.78 -15.20 18.15
CA PHE A 123 2.55 -15.98 16.95
C PHE A 123 3.71 -16.99 16.72
N LYS A 124 3.52 -17.91 15.77
CA LYS A 124 4.57 -18.83 15.34
C LYS A 124 5.22 -18.33 14.05
N LEU A 125 6.55 -18.24 14.07
CA LEU A 125 7.37 -17.95 12.91
C LEU A 125 8.29 -19.14 12.66
N HIS A 126 8.13 -19.86 11.55
CA HIS A 126 8.85 -21.10 11.24
C HIS A 126 8.86 -22.10 12.42
N ASP A 127 7.66 -22.37 12.97
CA ASP A 127 7.44 -23.25 14.15
C ASP A 127 8.05 -22.76 15.47
N VAL A 128 8.72 -21.61 15.49
CA VAL A 128 9.22 -20.98 16.72
C VAL A 128 8.17 -20.02 17.26
N LYS A 129 7.83 -20.17 18.54
CA LYS A 129 6.94 -19.23 19.23
C LYS A 129 7.67 -17.90 19.41
N VAL A 130 7.08 -16.82 18.90
CA VAL A 130 7.60 -15.46 19.00
C VAL A 130 6.60 -14.61 19.78
N VAL A 131 7.08 -13.95 20.84
CA VAL A 131 6.36 -12.88 21.55
C VAL A 131 7.02 -11.58 21.15
N PHE A 132 6.24 -10.66 20.56
CA PHE A 132 6.74 -9.46 19.94
C PHE A 132 6.01 -8.22 20.41
N ASP A 133 6.76 -7.18 20.72
CA ASP A 133 6.28 -5.88 21.15
C ASP A 133 6.30 -4.93 19.94
N PRO A 134 5.19 -4.78 19.21
CA PRO A 134 5.15 -4.00 17.99
C PRO A 134 5.17 -2.50 18.30
N SER A 135 5.91 -1.72 17.51
CA SER A 135 6.01 -0.26 17.67
C SER A 135 5.52 0.52 16.46
N ARG A 136 5.68 0.00 15.25
CA ARG A 136 5.20 0.63 14.02
C ARG A 136 5.16 -0.32 12.83
N LEU A 137 4.41 0.10 11.81
CA LEU A 137 4.39 -0.49 10.49
C LEU A 137 5.22 0.35 9.51
N LEU A 138 5.98 -0.31 8.67
CA LEU A 138 6.74 0.32 7.61
C LEU A 138 6.36 -0.31 6.28
N PHE A 139 5.91 0.49 5.35
CA PHE A 139 5.85 0.13 3.93
C PHE A 139 7.15 0.60 3.28
N ASP A 140 8.00 -0.33 2.90
CA ASP A 140 9.28 -0.04 2.27
C ASP A 140 9.34 -0.69 0.89
N LYS A 141 9.29 0.16 -0.14
CA LYS A 141 9.49 -0.24 -1.53
C LYS A 141 8.63 -1.46 -1.96
N GLY A 142 7.36 -1.45 -1.61
CA GLY A 142 6.40 -2.51 -1.97
C GLY A 142 6.16 -3.56 -0.89
N THR A 143 6.98 -3.64 0.15
CA THR A 143 6.87 -4.66 1.21
C THR A 143 6.49 -4.05 2.56
N TRP A 144 5.56 -4.70 3.26
CA TRP A 144 5.16 -4.33 4.62
C TRP A 144 6.02 -5.00 5.68
N TYR A 145 6.51 -4.22 6.63
CA TYR A 145 7.28 -4.68 7.79
C TYR A 145 6.63 -4.24 9.09
N LEU A 146 6.61 -5.15 10.07
CA LEU A 146 6.33 -4.85 11.46
C LEU A 146 7.64 -4.60 12.19
N ILE A 147 7.79 -3.42 12.77
CA ILE A 147 8.97 -3.02 13.53
C ILE A 147 8.64 -3.03 15.02
N GLY A 148 9.52 -3.62 15.80
CA GLY A 148 9.35 -3.74 17.24
C GLY A 148 10.50 -4.49 17.88
N SER A 149 10.28 -5.05 19.06
CA SER A 149 11.26 -5.86 19.78
C SER A 149 10.68 -7.19 20.24
N SER A 150 11.47 -8.24 20.23
CA SER A 150 11.07 -9.52 20.84
C SER A 150 11.10 -9.39 22.36
N GLN A 151 10.15 -10.04 23.05
CA GLN A 151 10.07 -10.01 24.50
C GLN A 151 11.41 -10.45 25.13
N GLY A 152 11.89 -9.65 26.08
CA GLY A 152 13.19 -9.87 26.73
C GLY A 152 14.40 -9.33 25.98
N SER A 153 14.25 -8.79 24.79
CA SER A 153 15.30 -8.14 24.00
C SER A 153 15.02 -6.63 23.89
N LYS A 154 16.03 -5.82 24.18
CA LYS A 154 15.97 -4.36 23.89
C LYS A 154 16.32 -4.02 22.44
N LYS A 155 16.68 -5.02 21.64
CA LYS A 155 17.08 -4.83 20.24
C LYS A 155 15.84 -4.79 19.36
N MET A 156 15.68 -3.69 18.63
CA MET A 156 14.64 -3.55 17.62
C MET A 156 14.91 -4.50 16.45
N SER A 157 13.86 -5.03 15.87
CA SER A 157 13.91 -5.87 14.67
C SER A 157 12.74 -5.55 13.74
N ALA A 158 12.84 -5.97 12.49
CA ALA A 158 11.80 -5.87 11.49
C ALA A 158 11.38 -7.28 11.05
N ILE A 159 10.08 -7.52 10.98
CA ILE A 159 9.49 -8.78 10.51
C ILE A 159 8.61 -8.45 9.31
N LYS A 160 8.77 -9.17 8.19
CA LYS A 160 7.83 -9.04 7.06
C LYS A 160 6.43 -9.42 7.51
N CYS A 161 5.45 -8.54 7.29
CA CYS A 161 4.07 -8.79 7.71
C CYS A 161 3.45 -10.01 7.03
N ALA A 162 3.89 -10.35 5.82
CA ALA A 162 3.47 -11.57 5.11
C ALA A 162 3.84 -12.88 5.84
N LEU A 163 4.81 -12.86 6.74
CA LEU A 163 5.22 -14.02 7.55
C LEU A 163 4.41 -14.16 8.84
N ILE A 164 3.60 -13.17 9.18
CA ILE A 164 2.79 -13.18 10.40
C ILE A 164 1.43 -13.79 10.05
N PRO A 165 1.00 -14.86 10.74
CA PRO A 165 -0.30 -15.46 10.49
C PRO A 165 -1.43 -14.48 10.82
N LEU A 166 -2.56 -14.60 10.12
CA LEU A 166 -3.74 -13.76 10.39
C LEU A 166 -4.30 -13.97 11.80
N GLU A 167 -4.13 -15.18 12.35
CA GLU A 167 -4.52 -15.52 13.71
C GLU A 167 -3.28 -15.48 14.61
N PHE A 168 -3.23 -14.51 15.50
CA PHE A 168 -2.22 -14.35 16.54
C PHE A 168 -2.89 -14.01 17.87
N GLU A 169 -2.25 -14.36 18.98
CA GLU A 169 -2.73 -14.00 20.32
C GLU A 169 -2.32 -12.56 20.65
N ILE A 170 -3.19 -11.85 21.35
CA ILE A 170 -3.00 -10.44 21.71
C ILE A 170 -2.89 -10.35 23.22
N GLY A 171 -1.85 -9.67 23.72
CA GLY A 171 -1.64 -9.40 25.13
C GLY A 171 -2.58 -8.30 25.69
N GLU A 172 -2.39 -7.96 26.96
CA GLU A 172 -3.16 -6.91 27.63
C GLU A 172 -2.84 -5.51 27.06
N ASP A 173 -3.80 -4.58 27.20
CA ASP A 173 -3.63 -3.19 26.80
C ASP A 173 -2.47 -2.52 27.57
N GLU A 174 -1.77 -1.61 26.91
CA GLU A 174 -0.64 -0.83 27.44
C GLU A 174 0.54 -1.67 27.98
N SER A 175 0.64 -2.93 27.58
CA SER A 175 1.75 -3.82 27.96
C SER A 175 3.10 -3.43 27.31
N VAL A 176 3.07 -2.66 26.23
CA VAL A 176 4.25 -2.26 25.44
C VAL A 176 4.62 -0.80 25.68
N HIS A 177 5.90 -0.55 25.91
CA HIS A 177 6.41 0.83 25.96
C HIS A 177 6.60 1.40 24.54
N VAL A 178 6.13 2.63 24.32
CA VAL A 178 6.35 3.34 23.04
C VAL A 178 7.85 3.54 22.81
N GLY A 179 8.36 2.89 21.81
CA GLY A 179 9.75 3.00 21.41
C GLY A 179 10.08 4.40 20.83
N LYS A 180 11.36 4.79 20.89
CA LYS A 180 11.87 6.02 20.26
C LYS A 180 11.53 6.03 18.77
N LYS A 181 11.18 7.21 18.22
CA LYS A 181 11.05 7.43 16.77
C LYS A 181 12.38 7.08 16.10
N LEU A 182 12.34 6.14 15.16
CA LEU A 182 13.53 5.70 14.43
C LEU A 182 13.77 6.61 13.23
N SER A 183 15.02 6.97 13.00
CA SER A 183 15.43 7.67 11.79
C SER A 183 15.33 6.75 10.55
N ASN A 184 15.26 7.34 9.37
CA ASN A 184 15.27 6.58 8.11
C ASN A 184 16.51 5.67 7.99
N ARG A 185 17.65 6.07 8.53
CA ARG A 185 18.88 5.26 8.57
C ARG A 185 18.72 4.03 9.47
N GLU A 186 18.14 4.20 10.67
CA GLU A 186 17.88 3.09 11.60
C GLU A 186 16.86 2.12 11.01
N LEU A 187 15.79 2.61 10.35
CA LEU A 187 14.80 1.79 9.68
C LEU A 187 15.42 0.96 8.55
N ARG A 188 16.27 1.56 7.72
CA ARG A 188 17.01 0.84 6.67
C ARG A 188 17.85 -0.29 7.26
N ARG A 189 18.58 -0.01 8.35
CA ARG A 189 19.41 -1.00 9.04
C ARG A 189 18.56 -2.17 9.55
N LEU A 190 17.39 -1.90 10.11
CA LEU A 190 16.49 -2.94 10.61
C LEU A 190 15.91 -3.83 9.52
N VAL A 191 15.49 -3.21 8.40
CA VAL A 191 14.84 -3.93 7.29
C VAL A 191 15.83 -4.72 6.44
N HIS A 192 17.01 -4.15 6.20
CA HIS A 192 17.98 -4.71 5.25
C HIS A 192 19.19 -5.36 5.91
N GLY A 193 19.21 -5.46 7.25
CA GLY A 193 20.27 -6.17 7.99
C GLY A 193 21.65 -5.55 7.86
N VAL A 194 21.73 -4.22 7.64
CA VAL A 194 22.97 -3.52 7.38
C VAL A 194 23.80 -3.44 8.64
N ASP A 195 24.83 -4.24 8.74
CA ASP A 195 25.94 -3.99 9.64
C ASP A 195 26.80 -2.82 9.11
N ASP A 196 27.48 -2.09 10.01
CA ASP A 196 28.40 -0.99 9.65
C ASP A 196 29.65 -1.56 8.95
N LEU A 197 29.48 -2.21 7.80
CA LEU A 197 30.58 -2.52 6.91
C LEU A 197 31.00 -1.18 6.27
N GLU A 198 32.17 -0.71 6.63
CA GLU A 198 32.81 0.46 6.02
C GLU A 198 33.41 0.12 4.63
N LEU A 199 32.77 -0.77 3.88
CA LEU A 199 33.23 -1.14 2.56
C LEU A 199 32.74 -0.09 1.56
N GLU A 200 33.65 0.52 0.84
CA GLU A 200 33.35 1.40 -0.30
C GLU A 200 33.64 0.68 -1.60
N ALA A 201 32.81 0.90 -2.58
CA ALA A 201 33.01 0.42 -3.93
C ALA A 201 33.00 1.56 -4.94
N THR A 202 33.81 1.44 -5.94
CA THR A 202 33.88 2.38 -7.06
C THR A 202 33.37 1.71 -8.32
N VAL A 203 32.39 2.34 -8.96
CA VAL A 203 31.78 1.89 -10.22
C VAL A 203 31.92 2.99 -11.25
N VAL A 204 32.38 2.64 -12.43
CA VAL A 204 32.42 3.56 -13.57
C VAL A 204 31.23 3.22 -14.48
N VAL A 205 30.44 4.24 -14.76
CA VAL A 205 29.30 4.16 -15.69
C VAL A 205 29.54 4.99 -16.93
N ASP A 206 29.00 4.58 -18.06
CA ASP A 206 29.09 5.35 -19.29
C ASP A 206 28.14 6.56 -19.31
N SER A 207 28.14 7.34 -20.38
CA SER A 207 27.33 8.55 -20.50
C SER A 207 25.81 8.26 -20.46
N LEU A 208 25.39 7.09 -20.92
CA LEU A 208 23.98 6.67 -20.89
C LEU A 208 23.57 6.39 -19.45
N ALA A 209 24.31 5.54 -18.75
CA ALA A 209 24.04 5.21 -17.36
C ALA A 209 24.26 6.39 -16.42
N ALA A 210 25.19 7.31 -16.75
CA ALA A 210 25.41 8.53 -15.99
C ALA A 210 24.16 9.44 -15.96
N GLY A 211 23.34 9.41 -17.02
CA GLY A 211 22.06 10.12 -17.07
C GLY A 211 20.91 9.40 -16.36
N MET A 212 21.03 8.11 -16.06
CA MET A 212 19.97 7.37 -15.40
C MET A 212 19.88 7.74 -13.92
N SER A 213 18.64 7.93 -13.43
CA SER A 213 18.37 8.31 -12.02
C SER A 213 18.50 7.15 -11.03
N TRP A 214 19.44 6.24 -11.24
CA TRP A 214 19.65 5.07 -10.38
C TRP A 214 20.44 5.38 -9.12
N TRP A 215 20.49 6.66 -8.74
CA TRP A 215 21.21 7.15 -7.60
C TRP A 215 20.63 6.60 -6.30
N ASP A 216 21.41 5.78 -5.65
CA ASP A 216 21.10 5.32 -4.30
C ASP A 216 21.65 6.33 -3.28
N SER A 217 20.93 6.51 -2.20
CA SER A 217 21.38 7.30 -1.04
C SER A 217 22.70 6.82 -0.41
N ARG A 218 23.30 5.75 -0.93
CA ARG A 218 24.62 5.22 -0.57
C ARG A 218 25.76 5.85 -1.34
N VAL A 219 25.47 6.67 -2.36
CA VAL A 219 26.50 7.39 -3.12
C VAL A 219 27.18 8.38 -2.20
N VAL A 220 28.49 8.27 -2.11
CA VAL A 220 29.36 9.12 -1.30
C VAL A 220 29.94 10.24 -2.14
N GLU A 221 30.39 9.90 -3.34
CA GLU A 221 31.09 10.81 -4.23
C GLU A 221 30.84 10.46 -5.69
N THR A 222 30.89 11.47 -6.55
CA THR A 222 30.82 11.32 -8.00
C THR A 222 31.87 12.17 -8.66
N GLU A 223 32.62 11.58 -9.59
CA GLU A 223 33.66 12.25 -10.36
C GLU A 223 33.33 12.16 -11.86
N SER A 224 33.27 13.32 -12.53
CA SER A 224 33.07 13.37 -13.98
C SER A 224 34.34 12.94 -14.71
N MET A 225 34.19 12.02 -15.65
CA MET A 225 35.26 11.48 -16.47
C MET A 225 35.12 11.93 -17.92
N PRO A 226 36.18 11.81 -18.76
CA PRO A 226 36.08 12.06 -20.19
C PRO A 226 34.99 11.23 -20.86
N GLU A 227 34.46 11.71 -21.98
CA GLU A 227 33.41 11.08 -22.79
C GLU A 227 32.06 10.96 -22.07
N GLY A 228 31.79 11.83 -21.08
CA GLY A 228 30.53 11.83 -20.34
C GLY A 228 30.38 10.67 -19.36
N ARG A 229 31.45 9.90 -19.13
CA ARG A 229 31.44 8.83 -18.12
C ARG A 229 31.45 9.41 -16.70
N LEU A 230 30.99 8.63 -15.74
CA LEU A 230 30.95 8.99 -14.34
C LEU A 230 31.58 7.92 -13.46
N ARG A 231 32.47 8.30 -12.57
CA ARG A 231 32.96 7.42 -11.51
C ARG A 231 32.15 7.68 -10.26
N ILE A 232 31.56 6.62 -9.71
CA ILE A 232 30.64 6.66 -8.58
C ILE A 232 31.25 5.87 -7.43
N THR A 233 31.43 6.51 -6.28
CA THR A 233 31.84 5.84 -5.05
C THR A 233 30.60 5.63 -4.17
N VAL A 234 30.32 4.38 -3.79
CA VAL A 234 29.17 4.01 -2.97
C VAL A 234 29.59 3.24 -1.73
N LYS A 235 28.85 3.43 -0.64
CA LYS A 235 28.96 2.56 0.55
C LYS A 235 28.21 1.26 0.28
N VAL A 236 28.90 0.15 0.51
CA VAL A 236 28.35 -1.20 0.34
C VAL A 236 28.00 -1.74 1.71
N ASP A 237 26.72 -1.85 1.92
CA ASP A 237 26.12 -2.40 3.14
C ASP A 237 25.81 -3.91 3.01
N ASP A 238 25.47 -4.35 1.80
CA ASP A 238 25.18 -5.72 1.44
C ASP A 238 25.70 -6.00 0.01
N PRO A 239 26.60 -6.98 -0.15
CA PRO A 239 27.14 -7.37 -1.45
C PRO A 239 26.07 -7.79 -2.47
N ALA A 240 24.99 -8.48 -2.03
CA ALA A 240 23.92 -8.91 -2.93
C ALA A 240 23.09 -7.72 -3.43
N ARG A 241 22.82 -6.76 -2.55
CA ARG A 241 22.15 -5.49 -2.91
C ARG A 241 23.01 -4.63 -3.82
N PHE A 242 24.32 -4.53 -3.55
CA PHE A 242 25.27 -3.84 -4.43
C PHE A 242 25.30 -4.49 -5.82
N ARG A 243 25.41 -5.82 -5.89
CA ARG A 243 25.35 -6.58 -7.14
C ARG A 243 24.05 -6.30 -7.90
N GLY A 244 22.88 -6.33 -7.20
CA GLY A 244 21.59 -6.02 -7.80
C GLY A 244 21.51 -4.59 -8.35
N TRP A 245 22.17 -3.63 -7.71
CA TRP A 245 22.25 -2.25 -8.16
C TRP A 245 23.11 -2.13 -9.43
N VAL A 246 24.30 -2.74 -9.45
CA VAL A 246 25.17 -2.74 -10.64
C VAL A 246 24.52 -3.45 -11.83
N LEU A 247 23.82 -4.59 -11.60
CA LEU A 247 23.05 -5.29 -12.63
C LEU A 247 21.94 -4.43 -13.25
N GLY A 248 21.46 -3.42 -12.53
CA GLY A 248 20.50 -2.45 -13.04
C GLY A 248 21.03 -1.61 -14.20
N PHE A 249 22.33 -1.34 -14.25
CA PHE A 249 22.97 -0.61 -15.34
C PHE A 249 23.30 -1.49 -16.56
N GLY A 250 23.21 -2.81 -16.43
CA GLY A 250 23.56 -3.75 -17.49
C GLY A 250 25.03 -3.62 -17.90
N GLU A 251 25.28 -3.54 -19.22
CA GLU A 251 26.61 -3.38 -19.80
C GLU A 251 27.21 -1.98 -19.64
N HIS A 252 26.45 -1.03 -19.12
CA HIS A 252 26.84 0.37 -18.99
C HIS A 252 27.60 0.68 -17.69
N ALA A 253 27.93 -0.33 -16.87
CA ALA A 253 28.65 -0.16 -15.61
C ALA A 253 29.77 -1.17 -15.42
N ILE A 254 30.90 -0.71 -14.87
CA ILE A 254 32.06 -1.54 -14.54
C ILE A 254 32.44 -1.29 -13.08
N ILE A 255 32.57 -2.36 -12.29
CA ILE A 255 33.09 -2.29 -10.92
C ILE A 255 34.62 -2.12 -11.04
N GLU A 256 35.11 -0.95 -10.63
CA GLU A 256 36.53 -0.63 -10.62
C GLU A 256 37.22 -1.17 -9.36
N SER A 257 36.56 -1.01 -8.20
CA SER A 257 37.07 -1.51 -6.91
C SER A 257 35.93 -1.78 -5.92
N PRO A 258 36.16 -2.60 -4.89
CA PRO A 258 37.30 -3.50 -4.67
C PRO A 258 37.21 -4.78 -5.51
N ASP A 259 38.34 -5.44 -5.69
CA ASP A 259 38.46 -6.70 -6.45
C ASP A 259 37.55 -7.83 -5.91
N THR A 260 37.29 -7.84 -4.60
CA THR A 260 36.41 -8.82 -3.98
C THR A 260 34.98 -8.74 -4.51
N LEU A 261 34.40 -7.55 -4.58
CA LEU A 261 33.06 -7.34 -5.12
C LEU A 261 33.01 -7.55 -6.65
N ARG A 262 34.08 -7.15 -7.34
CA ARG A 262 34.20 -7.42 -8.79
C ARG A 262 34.24 -8.92 -9.06
N HIS A 263 35.00 -9.69 -8.26
CA HIS A 263 35.10 -11.14 -8.39
C HIS A 263 33.76 -11.83 -8.12
N ASP A 264 33.05 -11.46 -7.03
CA ASP A 264 31.71 -11.95 -6.72
C ASP A 264 30.72 -11.68 -7.86
N PHE A 265 30.75 -10.46 -8.41
CA PHE A 265 29.91 -10.07 -9.54
C PHE A 265 30.18 -10.90 -10.79
N LEU A 266 31.46 -11.13 -11.11
CA LEU A 266 31.85 -11.91 -12.26
C LEU A 266 31.48 -13.41 -12.10
N GLN A 267 31.67 -13.96 -10.92
CA GLN A 267 31.25 -15.32 -10.62
C GLN A 267 29.73 -15.49 -10.73
N TRP A 268 28.97 -14.48 -10.31
CA TRP A 268 27.51 -14.47 -10.48
C TRP A 268 27.11 -14.47 -11.96
N LEU A 269 27.73 -13.62 -12.78
CA LEU A 269 27.49 -13.57 -14.20
C LEU A 269 27.89 -14.85 -14.92
N ASP A 270 29.02 -15.47 -14.56
CA ASP A 270 29.48 -16.72 -15.13
C ASP A 270 28.49 -17.87 -14.84
N GLY A 271 27.88 -17.87 -13.64
CA GLY A 271 26.79 -18.79 -13.29
C GLY A 271 25.53 -18.58 -14.14
N LEU A 272 25.13 -17.33 -14.35
CA LEU A 272 23.95 -16.97 -15.16
C LEU A 272 24.20 -17.16 -16.68
N GLY A 273 25.45 -17.10 -17.12
CA GLY A 273 25.83 -17.27 -18.52
C GLY A 273 25.60 -18.68 -19.06
N GLN A 274 25.33 -19.64 -18.20
CA GLN A 274 25.02 -21.04 -18.53
C GLN A 274 23.51 -21.26 -18.47
N LEU A 275 22.97 -21.99 -19.44
CA LEU A 275 21.58 -22.44 -19.33
C LEU A 275 21.49 -23.53 -18.24
N PRO A 276 20.44 -23.55 -17.44
CA PRO A 276 20.22 -24.62 -16.47
C PRO A 276 20.22 -25.99 -17.16
N THR A 277 20.93 -26.93 -16.59
CA THR A 277 21.05 -28.30 -17.13
C THR A 277 19.71 -29.05 -17.06
N GLU A 278 18.92 -28.74 -16.04
CA GLU A 278 17.56 -29.25 -15.86
C GLU A 278 16.61 -28.08 -15.59
N ILE A 279 15.53 -28.02 -16.34
CA ILE A 279 14.46 -27.04 -16.14
C ILE A 279 13.38 -27.71 -15.32
N PRO A 280 13.11 -27.23 -14.09
CA PRO A 280 12.07 -27.79 -13.24
C PRO A 280 10.69 -27.75 -13.93
N GLN A 281 9.90 -28.80 -13.73
CA GLN A 281 8.55 -28.84 -14.29
C GLN A 281 7.58 -28.10 -13.37
N PRO A 282 6.77 -27.16 -13.89
CA PRO A 282 5.81 -26.46 -13.07
C PRO A 282 4.71 -27.39 -12.58
N PRO A 283 4.27 -27.28 -11.34
CA PRO A 283 3.09 -27.98 -10.86
C PRO A 283 1.84 -27.50 -11.61
N ALA A 284 0.75 -28.28 -11.53
CA ALA A 284 -0.53 -27.80 -12.00
C ALA A 284 -0.91 -26.51 -11.27
N ILE A 285 -1.34 -25.49 -12.02
CA ILE A 285 -1.83 -24.26 -11.40
C ILE A 285 -2.91 -24.63 -10.39
N PRO A 286 -2.78 -24.26 -9.11
CA PRO A 286 -3.85 -24.45 -8.16
C PRO A 286 -5.09 -23.77 -8.74
N THR A 287 -6.12 -24.55 -9.04
CA THR A 287 -7.41 -23.97 -9.42
C THR A 287 -7.78 -23.12 -8.21
N ALA A 288 -7.75 -21.80 -8.37
CA ALA A 288 -8.25 -20.92 -7.33
C ALA A 288 -9.60 -21.50 -6.93
N PRO A 289 -9.82 -21.78 -5.64
CA PRO A 289 -11.14 -22.18 -5.22
C PRO A 289 -12.05 -21.11 -5.82
N THR A 290 -13.05 -21.53 -6.59
CA THR A 290 -14.11 -20.65 -7.04
C THR A 290 -14.85 -20.22 -5.78
N ASN A 291 -14.21 -19.39 -4.99
CA ASN A 291 -14.84 -18.65 -3.95
C ASN A 291 -15.80 -17.72 -4.70
N ARG A 292 -16.99 -18.24 -4.95
CA ARG A 292 -18.13 -17.34 -4.99
C ARG A 292 -18.00 -16.55 -3.71
N PRO A 293 -17.85 -15.21 -3.78
CA PRO A 293 -17.74 -14.42 -2.57
C PRO A 293 -18.91 -14.83 -1.69
N GLY A 294 -18.63 -15.47 -0.58
CA GLY A 294 -19.63 -15.81 0.42
C GLY A 294 -20.34 -14.53 0.84
N PRO A 295 -21.50 -14.63 1.50
CA PRO A 295 -22.13 -13.43 2.05
C PRO A 295 -21.07 -12.68 2.85
N ARG A 296 -20.84 -11.39 2.46
CA ARG A 296 -19.86 -10.54 3.16
C ARG A 296 -20.19 -10.52 4.64
N PRO A 297 -19.18 -10.51 5.53
CA PRO A 297 -19.42 -10.46 6.97
C PRO A 297 -20.37 -9.33 7.33
N LEU A 298 -21.29 -9.59 8.25
CA LEU A 298 -22.28 -8.60 8.70
C LEU A 298 -21.60 -7.31 9.17
N GLY A 299 -20.41 -7.42 9.78
CA GLY A 299 -19.61 -6.30 10.23
C GLY A 299 -19.23 -5.33 9.11
N GLU A 300 -18.77 -5.82 7.96
CA GLU A 300 -18.44 -4.98 6.80
C GLU A 300 -19.67 -4.23 6.28
N ARG A 301 -20.83 -4.87 6.28
CA ARG A 301 -22.10 -4.24 5.88
C ARG A 301 -22.49 -3.13 6.82
N LEU A 302 -22.43 -3.38 8.12
CA LEU A 302 -22.76 -2.39 9.16
C LEU A 302 -21.82 -1.19 9.12
N GLN A 303 -20.52 -1.42 9.01
CA GLN A 303 -19.51 -0.38 8.93
C GLN A 303 -19.77 0.55 7.74
N ARG A 304 -20.02 -0.04 6.57
CA ARG A 304 -20.36 0.68 5.34
C ARG A 304 -21.63 1.52 5.50
N LEU A 305 -22.69 0.92 6.03
CA LEU A 305 -23.94 1.62 6.26
C LEU A 305 -23.79 2.80 7.24
N LEU A 306 -23.03 2.61 8.33
CA LEU A 306 -22.75 3.67 9.29
C LEU A 306 -21.96 4.85 8.67
N SER A 307 -21.21 4.61 7.61
CA SER A 307 -20.48 5.65 6.87
C SER A 307 -21.36 6.33 5.81
N ILE A 308 -22.17 5.55 5.08
CA ILE A 308 -23.04 6.04 4.00
C ILE A 308 -24.19 6.91 4.50
N LEU A 309 -24.87 6.49 5.58
CA LEU A 309 -26.10 7.15 6.03
C LEU A 309 -25.91 8.62 6.41
N PRO A 310 -24.86 9.03 7.17
CA PRO A 310 -24.58 10.43 7.42
C PRO A 310 -24.29 11.23 6.16
N TRP A 311 -23.57 10.62 5.19
CA TRP A 311 -23.19 11.24 3.94
C TRP A 311 -24.39 11.46 3.01
N LEU A 312 -25.24 10.42 2.81
CA LEU A 312 -26.48 10.52 2.01
C LEU A 312 -27.40 11.62 2.54
N ARG A 313 -27.42 11.81 3.85
CA ARG A 313 -28.22 12.86 4.47
C ARG A 313 -27.79 14.28 4.09
N VAL A 314 -26.48 14.48 3.89
CA VAL A 314 -25.93 15.79 3.48
C VAL A 314 -26.12 16.00 1.98
N GLN A 315 -25.91 14.97 1.17
CA GLN A 315 -25.98 15.05 -0.30
C GLN A 315 -27.43 15.00 -0.83
N GLY A 316 -28.34 14.35 -0.13
CA GLY A 316 -29.74 14.21 -0.50
C GLY A 316 -30.01 13.15 -1.57
N SER A 317 -29.25 13.12 -2.67
CA SER A 317 -29.37 12.10 -3.72
C SER A 317 -28.04 11.81 -4.40
N ILE A 318 -27.87 10.57 -4.84
CA ILE A 318 -26.72 10.11 -5.63
C ILE A 318 -27.10 8.90 -6.47
N SER A 319 -26.45 8.75 -7.63
CA SER A 319 -26.61 7.56 -8.47
C SER A 319 -26.11 6.29 -7.72
N VAL A 320 -26.87 5.18 -7.86
CA VAL A 320 -26.49 3.89 -7.29
C VAL A 320 -25.12 3.44 -7.80
N ASP A 321 -24.83 3.66 -9.08
CA ASP A 321 -23.58 3.25 -9.71
C ASP A 321 -22.40 4.09 -9.19
N GLU A 322 -22.58 5.39 -9.01
CA GLU A 322 -21.58 6.29 -8.45
C GLU A 322 -21.28 5.94 -6.99
N LEU A 323 -22.32 5.77 -6.19
CA LEU A 323 -22.14 5.38 -4.77
C LEU A 323 -21.51 3.99 -4.63
N ALA A 324 -21.87 3.04 -5.48
CA ALA A 324 -21.28 1.71 -5.54
C ALA A 324 -19.79 1.77 -5.93
N GLY A 325 -19.45 2.62 -6.91
CA GLY A 325 -18.08 2.89 -7.31
C GLY A 325 -17.24 3.50 -6.20
N MET A 326 -17.75 4.50 -5.47
CA MET A 326 -17.09 5.12 -4.33
C MET A 326 -16.78 4.12 -3.20
N LEU A 327 -17.62 3.11 -3.03
CA LEU A 327 -17.52 2.09 -1.98
C LEU A 327 -16.78 0.83 -2.42
N GLY A 328 -16.41 0.73 -3.69
CA GLY A 328 -15.78 -0.47 -4.25
C GLY A 328 -16.67 -1.72 -4.17
N VAL A 329 -17.99 -1.55 -4.30
CA VAL A 329 -18.98 -2.64 -4.25
C VAL A 329 -19.80 -2.70 -5.53
N GLY A 330 -20.36 -3.87 -5.84
CA GLY A 330 -21.29 -3.96 -6.96
C GLY A 330 -22.63 -3.27 -6.62
N PRO A 331 -23.29 -2.60 -7.59
CA PRO A 331 -24.57 -1.89 -7.39
C PRO A 331 -25.64 -2.73 -6.71
N GLN A 332 -25.77 -3.99 -7.11
CA GLN A 332 -26.76 -4.92 -6.52
C GLN A 332 -26.47 -5.26 -5.05
N HIS A 333 -25.19 -5.25 -4.63
CA HIS A 333 -24.82 -5.46 -3.25
C HIS A 333 -25.13 -4.22 -2.42
N LEU A 334 -24.84 -3.04 -2.95
CA LEU A 334 -25.21 -1.78 -2.32
C LEU A 334 -26.71 -1.67 -2.09
N LEU A 335 -27.53 -1.99 -3.10
CA LEU A 335 -28.99 -1.99 -2.96
C LEU A 335 -29.48 -2.91 -1.84
N LYS A 336 -28.90 -4.12 -1.71
CA LYS A 336 -29.22 -5.04 -0.60
C LYS A 336 -28.76 -4.51 0.75
N ASP A 337 -27.65 -3.80 0.80
CA ASP A 337 -27.16 -3.18 2.03
C ASP A 337 -28.09 -2.02 2.45
N LEU A 338 -28.55 -1.22 1.50
CA LEU A 338 -29.52 -0.15 1.74
C LEU A 338 -30.89 -0.71 2.15
N GLU A 339 -31.38 -1.76 1.49
CA GLU A 339 -32.60 -2.47 1.88
C GLU A 339 -32.52 -3.01 3.32
N PHE A 340 -31.35 -3.56 3.70
CA PHE A 340 -31.10 -3.97 5.07
C PHE A 340 -31.13 -2.77 6.02
N ALA A 341 -30.53 -1.63 5.66
CA ALA A 341 -30.52 -0.41 6.46
C ALA A 341 -31.94 0.12 6.71
N SER A 342 -32.82 0.07 5.70
CA SER A 342 -34.22 0.50 5.86
C SER A 342 -35.01 -0.31 6.89
N MET A 343 -34.56 -1.52 7.19
CA MET A 343 -35.14 -2.35 8.26
C MET A 343 -34.51 -2.10 9.63
N CYS A 344 -33.42 -1.30 9.70
CA CYS A 344 -32.74 -0.97 10.94
C CYS A 344 -33.32 0.31 11.53
N GLY A 345 -33.46 0.37 12.84
CA GLY A 345 -33.98 1.54 13.54
C GLY A 345 -33.90 1.41 15.06
N VAL A 346 -34.50 2.35 15.76
CA VAL A 346 -34.53 2.36 17.22
C VAL A 346 -35.92 1.89 17.70
N PRO A 347 -36.00 1.01 18.71
CA PRO A 347 -37.30 0.64 19.27
C PRO A 347 -38.09 1.90 19.65
N PRO A 348 -39.42 1.96 19.35
CA PRO A 348 -40.35 0.88 19.00
C PRO A 348 -40.46 0.50 17.52
N TYR A 349 -39.49 0.82 16.65
CA TYR A 349 -39.46 0.47 15.22
C TYR A 349 -40.69 0.97 14.43
N THR A 350 -41.17 2.13 14.75
CA THR A 350 -42.20 2.85 14.00
C THR A 350 -41.60 3.46 12.72
N HIS A 351 -42.39 3.82 11.72
CA HIS A 351 -41.91 4.37 10.44
C HIS A 351 -40.97 5.59 10.61
N ASP A 352 -41.19 6.38 11.64
CA ASP A 352 -40.40 7.55 12.01
C ASP A 352 -39.12 7.21 12.79
N ALA A 353 -38.90 5.94 13.10
CA ALA A 353 -37.71 5.43 13.79
C ALA A 353 -36.79 4.59 12.87
N LEU A 354 -37.17 4.41 11.61
CA LEU A 354 -36.41 3.69 10.59
C LEU A 354 -35.69 4.67 9.67
N PHE A 355 -34.62 4.21 9.03
CA PHE A 355 -33.99 4.99 7.97
C PHE A 355 -34.88 4.96 6.73
N ASP A 356 -35.22 6.13 6.19
CA ASP A 356 -36.08 6.24 5.02
C ASP A 356 -35.29 6.71 3.79
N PHE A 357 -35.19 5.85 2.81
CA PHE A 357 -34.63 6.17 1.50
C PHE A 357 -35.36 5.34 0.42
N SER A 358 -35.37 5.89 -0.79
CA SER A 358 -35.89 5.22 -1.95
C SER A 358 -34.88 5.18 -3.08
N VAL A 359 -35.05 4.23 -3.98
CA VAL A 359 -34.28 4.17 -5.23
C VAL A 359 -35.25 4.47 -6.37
N LEU A 360 -35.07 5.62 -7.02
CA LEU A 360 -35.88 6.08 -8.15
C LEU A 360 -34.97 6.37 -9.33
N ASP A 361 -35.30 5.80 -10.49
CA ASP A 361 -34.57 5.98 -11.76
C ASP A 361 -33.05 5.73 -11.69
N GLY A 362 -32.60 4.88 -10.76
CA GLY A 362 -31.19 4.58 -10.56
C GLY A 362 -30.49 5.46 -9.52
N ASP A 363 -31.20 6.41 -8.93
CA ASP A 363 -30.68 7.29 -7.86
C ASP A 363 -31.19 6.84 -6.49
N VAL A 364 -30.29 6.87 -5.49
CA VAL A 364 -30.64 6.73 -4.08
C VAL A 364 -31.03 8.09 -3.54
N LEU A 365 -32.28 8.20 -3.08
CA LEU A 365 -32.84 9.39 -2.47
C LEU A 365 -33.01 9.17 -0.99
N PHE A 366 -32.39 9.99 -0.15
CA PHE A 366 -32.58 9.96 1.29
C PHE A 366 -33.72 10.88 1.70
N HIS A 367 -34.79 10.31 2.25
CA HIS A 367 -35.98 11.04 2.68
C HIS A 367 -35.90 11.55 4.13
N GLY A 368 -34.73 11.70 4.65
CA GLY A 368 -34.32 11.84 6.04
C GLY A 368 -34.76 13.04 6.83
N ASP A 369 -36.00 13.51 6.69
CA ASP A 369 -36.65 14.36 7.69
C ASP A 369 -38.03 13.79 8.03
N ALA A 370 -38.05 12.62 8.68
CA ALA A 370 -39.21 12.26 9.47
C ALA A 370 -39.46 13.35 10.51
N PRO A 371 -40.70 13.79 10.70
CA PRO A 371 -41.03 14.91 11.56
C PRO A 371 -40.51 14.70 12.98
N SER A 372 -39.98 15.73 13.54
CA SER A 372 -39.24 15.92 14.79
C SER A 372 -39.88 15.40 16.07
N PHE A 373 -40.30 14.13 16.16
CA PHE A 373 -40.87 13.55 17.34
C PHE A 373 -40.04 12.36 17.88
N GLY A 374 -39.53 12.47 19.09
CA GLY A 374 -39.01 11.35 19.84
C GLY A 374 -37.53 11.03 19.76
N PRO A 375 -37.13 9.74 19.85
CA PRO A 375 -35.75 9.27 20.00
C PRO A 375 -34.82 9.64 18.83
N LEU A 376 -35.34 9.90 17.64
CA LEU A 376 -34.57 10.35 16.47
C LEU A 376 -33.86 11.69 16.70
N ARG A 377 -34.32 12.51 17.63
CA ARG A 377 -33.61 13.74 18.02
C ARG A 377 -32.24 13.41 18.67
N ARG A 378 -32.13 12.27 19.35
CA ARG A 378 -30.85 11.76 19.88
C ARG A 378 -29.98 11.16 18.78
N THR A 379 -30.58 10.43 17.84
CA THR A 379 -29.89 9.89 16.66
C THR A 379 -29.40 11.02 15.76
N ARG A 380 -30.22 12.09 15.60
CA ARG A 380 -29.83 13.31 14.88
C ARG A 380 -28.64 14.02 15.55
N ALA A 381 -28.65 14.11 16.89
CA ALA A 381 -27.53 14.69 17.63
C ALA A 381 -26.25 13.83 17.55
N LEU A 382 -26.38 12.50 17.44
CA LEU A 382 -25.26 11.59 17.23
C LEU A 382 -24.70 11.71 15.81
N MET A 383 -25.53 12.01 14.80
CA MET A 383 -25.14 12.18 13.40
C MET A 383 -24.63 13.60 13.07
N THR A 384 -24.93 14.60 13.88
CA THR A 384 -24.45 16.00 13.72
C THR A 384 -23.22 16.31 14.56
N ARG A 385 -22.75 15.38 15.36
CA ARG A 385 -21.50 15.54 16.10
C ARG A 385 -20.30 15.35 15.18
N SER A 386 -19.29 16.13 15.44
CA SER A 386 -17.94 16.13 14.89
C SER A 386 -17.46 14.76 14.39
N ILE A 387 -16.61 14.80 13.39
CA ILE A 387 -16.05 13.64 12.70
C ILE A 387 -15.46 12.64 13.70
N LYS A 388 -16.25 11.65 14.09
CA LYS A 388 -15.79 10.54 14.93
C LYS A 388 -15.30 9.42 14.03
N LEU A 389 -14.00 9.27 13.97
CA LEU A 389 -13.33 8.24 13.18
C LEU A 389 -13.23 6.95 14.00
N THR A 390 -13.44 5.81 13.35
CA THR A 390 -13.07 4.52 13.93
C THR A 390 -11.55 4.37 13.91
N PRO A 391 -10.95 3.50 14.74
CA PRO A 391 -9.50 3.22 14.70
C PRO A 391 -9.02 2.79 13.30
N ARG A 392 -9.83 2.05 12.53
CA ARG A 392 -9.53 1.65 11.15
C ARG A 392 -9.49 2.83 10.19
N GLN A 393 -10.46 3.73 10.30
CA GLN A 393 -10.48 4.96 9.49
C GLN A 393 -9.30 5.87 9.85
N ALA A 394 -8.95 5.98 11.12
CA ALA A 394 -7.76 6.72 11.56
C ALA A 394 -6.46 6.09 11.00
N THR A 395 -6.38 4.77 10.94
CA THR A 395 -5.29 4.05 10.28
C THR A 395 -5.21 4.35 8.78
N ALA A 396 -6.35 4.37 8.08
CA ALA A 396 -6.41 4.73 6.67
C ALA A 396 -5.95 6.17 6.44
N ILE A 397 -6.35 7.10 7.31
CA ILE A 397 -5.89 8.50 7.28
C ILE A 397 -4.38 8.59 7.51
N ALA A 398 -3.86 7.86 8.50
CA ALA A 398 -2.42 7.82 8.77
C ALA A 398 -1.62 7.30 7.55
N LEU A 399 -2.12 6.27 6.88
CA LEU A 399 -1.54 5.74 5.65
C LEU A 399 -1.62 6.77 4.52
N ALA A 400 -2.77 7.43 4.35
CA ALA A 400 -2.96 8.45 3.32
C ALA A 400 -1.95 9.60 3.46
N LEU A 401 -1.79 10.12 4.68
CA LEU A 401 -0.82 11.18 4.96
C LEU A 401 0.62 10.71 4.75
N ALA A 402 0.98 9.53 5.27
CA ALA A 402 2.32 8.98 5.09
C ALA A 402 2.65 8.72 3.60
N SER A 403 1.66 8.30 2.81
CA SER A 403 1.80 8.11 1.37
C SER A 403 1.95 9.44 0.64
N HIS A 404 1.17 10.45 1.03
CA HIS A 404 1.27 11.79 0.47
C HIS A 404 2.63 12.44 0.79
N GLU A 405 3.11 12.34 2.03
CA GLU A 405 4.44 12.80 2.44
C GLU A 405 5.56 12.11 1.65
N ALA A 406 5.42 10.82 1.37
CA ALA A 406 6.42 10.05 0.62
C ALA A 406 6.58 10.50 -0.85
N VAL A 407 5.50 11.02 -1.48
CA VAL A 407 5.55 11.53 -2.87
C VAL A 407 5.92 13.00 -2.93
N ALA A 408 5.34 13.82 -2.06
CA ALA A 408 5.55 15.28 -2.12
C ALA A 408 6.86 15.73 -1.44
N GLY A 409 7.55 14.85 -0.72
CA GLY A 409 8.87 15.10 -0.14
C GLY A 409 8.92 16.35 0.76
N ASP A 410 9.99 17.14 0.59
CA ASP A 410 10.24 18.34 1.41
C ASP A 410 9.20 19.46 1.25
N LEU A 411 8.44 19.48 0.17
CA LEU A 411 7.39 20.48 -0.05
C LEU A 411 6.23 20.31 0.95
N THR A 412 5.87 19.07 1.25
CA THR A 412 4.80 18.76 2.21
C THR A 412 5.18 19.15 3.63
N MET A 413 6.45 19.01 3.99
CA MET A 413 6.96 19.36 5.32
C MET A 413 6.98 20.88 5.58
N ARG A 414 6.82 21.70 4.53
CA ARG A 414 6.68 23.17 4.63
C ARG A 414 5.23 23.61 4.76
N ASN A 415 4.27 22.70 4.56
CA ASN A 415 2.86 23.01 4.69
C ASN A 415 2.41 22.88 6.15
N GLU A 416 2.11 24.00 6.79
CA GLU A 416 1.70 24.05 8.21
C GLU A 416 0.43 23.23 8.48
N ALA A 417 -0.51 23.15 7.55
CA ALA A 417 -1.73 22.37 7.69
C ALA A 417 -1.43 20.85 7.72
N VAL A 418 -0.47 20.37 6.91
CA VAL A 418 -0.05 18.94 6.95
C VAL A 418 0.59 18.60 8.28
N VAL A 419 1.48 19.46 8.77
CA VAL A 419 2.17 19.26 10.06
C VAL A 419 1.16 19.28 11.21
N SER A 420 0.26 20.27 11.23
CA SER A 420 -0.78 20.39 12.26
C SER A 420 -1.75 19.19 12.24
N LEU A 421 -2.21 18.77 11.08
CA LEU A 421 -3.07 17.60 10.92
C LEU A 421 -2.39 16.32 11.43
N ARG A 422 -1.11 16.12 11.08
CA ARG A 422 -0.33 15.00 11.58
C ARG A 422 -0.23 15.02 13.11
N ASP A 423 0.12 16.16 13.70
CA ASP A 423 0.25 16.29 15.16
C ASP A 423 -1.08 16.03 15.89
N LYS A 424 -2.20 16.48 15.34
CA LYS A 424 -3.55 16.19 15.85
C LYS A 424 -3.87 14.69 15.78
N LEU A 425 -3.53 14.04 14.67
CA LEU A 425 -3.71 12.59 14.52
C LEU A 425 -2.80 11.81 15.47
N GLU A 426 -1.52 12.20 15.59
CA GLU A 426 -0.58 11.57 16.54
C GLU A 426 -1.11 11.65 17.99
N GLN A 427 -1.69 12.77 18.37
CA GLN A 427 -2.31 12.93 19.68
C GLN A 427 -3.57 12.08 19.86
N ALA A 428 -4.41 12.03 18.83
CA ALA A 428 -5.70 11.32 18.90
C ALA A 428 -5.55 9.79 18.93
N ILE A 429 -4.56 9.23 18.24
CA ILE A 429 -4.36 7.77 18.12
C ILE A 429 -3.11 7.26 18.86
N GLY A 430 -2.47 8.11 19.66
CA GLY A 430 -1.30 7.70 20.46
C GLY A 430 -0.01 7.48 19.67
N GLY A 431 0.08 8.05 18.46
CA GLY A 431 1.20 7.97 17.53
C GLY A 431 0.77 7.53 16.13
N LEU A 432 1.46 8.01 15.08
CA LEU A 432 1.24 7.50 13.73
C LEU A 432 2.00 6.18 13.56
N PRO A 433 1.31 5.03 13.54
CA PRO A 433 1.98 3.72 13.52
C PRO A 433 2.55 3.36 12.14
N ILE A 434 2.37 4.22 11.12
CA ILE A 434 2.66 3.91 9.72
C ILE A 434 3.69 4.88 9.17
N GLN A 435 4.70 4.33 8.48
CA GLN A 435 5.65 5.06 7.68
C GLN A 435 5.71 4.46 6.28
N VAL A 436 5.80 5.31 5.24
CA VAL A 436 5.87 4.90 3.83
C VAL A 436 7.19 5.35 3.23
N ARG A 437 7.85 4.45 2.52
CA ARG A 437 9.05 4.72 1.73
C ARG A 437 8.86 4.14 0.34
N LEU A 438 9.06 4.97 -0.65
CA LEU A 438 8.98 4.60 -2.06
C LEU A 438 10.37 4.32 -2.63
N GLU A 439 10.44 3.78 -3.84
CA GLU A 439 11.68 3.76 -4.62
C GLU A 439 12.13 5.18 -4.90
N ASP A 440 13.45 5.37 -4.94
CA ASP A 440 14.03 6.66 -5.24
C ASP A 440 13.68 7.07 -6.69
N ALA A 441 13.01 8.19 -6.84
CA ALA A 441 12.65 8.79 -8.13
C ALA A 441 13.04 10.29 -8.08
N PRO A 442 14.30 10.63 -8.38
CA PRO A 442 14.85 11.98 -8.17
C PRO A 442 14.07 13.09 -8.85
N LEU A 443 13.47 12.83 -10.02
CA LEU A 443 12.71 13.83 -10.78
C LEU A 443 11.20 13.84 -10.43
N LEU A 444 10.81 13.15 -9.35
CA LEU A 444 9.40 13.09 -8.95
C LEU A 444 8.86 14.46 -8.54
N ASN A 445 9.69 15.27 -7.88
CA ASN A 445 9.31 16.61 -7.46
C ASN A 445 9.09 17.56 -8.65
N GLU A 446 9.98 17.52 -9.63
CA GLU A 446 9.89 18.33 -10.85
C GLU A 446 8.62 17.97 -11.64
N VAL A 447 8.30 16.69 -11.73
CA VAL A 447 7.07 16.21 -12.37
C VAL A 447 5.83 16.67 -11.62
N ASN A 448 5.83 16.62 -10.27
CA ASN A 448 4.72 17.12 -9.45
C ASN A 448 4.48 18.61 -9.67
N VAL A 449 5.54 19.42 -9.63
CA VAL A 449 5.45 20.87 -9.86
C VAL A 449 4.87 21.18 -11.24
N ALA A 450 5.27 20.42 -12.26
CA ALA A 450 4.74 20.58 -13.61
C ALA A 450 3.26 20.20 -13.72
N ILE A 451 2.80 19.17 -13.01
CA ILE A 451 1.36 18.80 -12.96
C ILE A 451 0.56 19.92 -12.28
N GLU A 452 1.00 20.39 -11.11
CA GLU A 452 0.32 21.44 -10.35
C GLU A 452 0.23 22.76 -11.14
N GLY A 453 1.30 23.09 -11.87
CA GLY A 453 1.38 24.27 -12.72
C GLY A 453 0.75 24.13 -14.11
N ALA A 454 0.22 22.95 -14.46
CA ALA A 454 -0.23 22.59 -15.82
C ALA A 454 0.81 22.97 -16.89
N LYS A 455 2.09 22.61 -16.66
CA LYS A 455 3.23 22.93 -17.52
C LYS A 455 3.61 21.75 -18.40
N GLU A 456 3.82 22.03 -19.68
CA GLU A 456 4.40 21.09 -20.62
C GLU A 456 5.86 20.84 -20.25
N ILE A 457 6.27 19.56 -20.23
CA ILE A 457 7.64 19.13 -19.94
C ILE A 457 8.28 18.43 -21.11
N ARG A 458 9.58 18.69 -21.29
CA ARG A 458 10.46 17.90 -22.14
C ARG A 458 11.25 16.96 -21.27
N VAL A 459 11.20 15.68 -21.58
CA VAL A 459 11.87 14.65 -20.81
C VAL A 459 12.77 13.80 -21.70
N VAL A 460 13.89 13.34 -21.13
CA VAL A 460 14.69 12.24 -21.68
C VAL A 460 14.32 10.98 -20.91
N TYR A 461 13.89 9.95 -21.62
CA TYR A 461 13.27 8.76 -21.06
C TYR A 461 13.88 7.47 -21.60
N VAL A 462 14.20 6.51 -20.72
CA VAL A 462 14.62 5.15 -21.08
C VAL A 462 13.39 4.25 -21.13
N ASN A 463 13.04 3.77 -22.30
CA ASN A 463 11.87 2.91 -22.48
C ASN A 463 12.09 1.46 -21.99
N GLY A 464 11.08 0.60 -22.16
CA GLY A 464 11.15 -0.82 -21.77
C GLY A 464 12.20 -1.65 -22.53
N GLU A 465 12.65 -1.19 -23.69
CA GLU A 465 13.66 -1.82 -24.56
C GLU A 465 15.06 -1.21 -24.38
N ASP A 466 15.27 -0.44 -23.29
CA ASP A 466 16.52 0.27 -22.96
C ASP A 466 16.95 1.32 -24.00
N VAL A 467 15.98 1.82 -24.79
CA VAL A 467 16.23 2.87 -25.78
C VAL A 467 15.93 4.23 -25.16
N VAL A 468 16.90 5.14 -25.25
CA VAL A 468 16.74 6.54 -24.82
C VAL A 468 15.94 7.29 -25.87
N THR A 469 14.92 8.00 -25.41
CA THR A 469 14.04 8.80 -26.26
C THR A 469 13.76 10.14 -25.62
N GLU A 470 13.73 11.20 -26.42
CA GLU A 470 13.23 12.50 -26.01
C GLU A 470 11.71 12.55 -26.22
N ARG A 471 11.00 13.04 -25.24
CA ARG A 471 9.53 13.14 -25.24
C ARG A 471 9.09 14.54 -24.84
N LEU A 472 7.98 14.97 -25.44
CA LEU A 472 7.27 16.19 -25.06
C LEU A 472 5.93 15.77 -24.45
N LEU A 473 5.75 16.07 -23.17
CA LEU A 473 4.65 15.52 -22.39
C LEU A 473 3.79 16.62 -21.76
N HIS A 474 2.48 16.40 -21.76
CA HIS A 474 1.54 17.08 -20.87
C HIS A 474 1.33 16.16 -19.65
N PRO A 475 1.99 16.41 -18.52
CA PRO A 475 1.89 15.57 -17.33
C PRO A 475 0.52 15.74 -16.68
N LEU A 476 -0.22 14.64 -16.47
CA LEU A 476 -1.60 14.71 -16.01
C LEU A 476 -1.73 14.24 -14.56
N LYS A 477 -1.06 13.14 -14.21
CA LYS A 477 -1.25 12.50 -12.91
C LYS A 477 -0.10 11.57 -12.56
N ILE A 478 0.23 11.49 -11.26
CA ILE A 478 1.12 10.48 -10.71
C ILE A 478 0.28 9.39 -10.04
N PHE A 479 0.70 8.14 -10.21
CA PHE A 479 0.26 7.05 -9.36
C PHE A 479 1.45 6.24 -8.87
N VAL A 480 1.27 5.63 -7.69
CA VAL A 480 2.26 4.73 -7.11
C VAL A 480 1.68 3.33 -7.12
N ASP A 481 2.41 2.38 -7.66
CA ASP A 481 2.06 0.97 -7.63
C ASP A 481 3.25 0.15 -7.13
N ARG A 482 3.01 -0.68 -6.09
CA ARG A 482 4.04 -1.55 -5.48
C ARG A 482 5.33 -0.82 -5.08
N GLY A 483 5.20 0.44 -4.64
CA GLY A 483 6.32 1.27 -4.20
C GLY A 483 7.05 2.01 -5.31
N GLU A 484 6.68 1.83 -6.58
CA GLU A 484 7.24 2.52 -7.74
C GLU A 484 6.31 3.64 -8.21
N SER A 485 6.90 4.76 -8.64
CA SER A 485 6.17 5.95 -9.11
C SER A 485 6.02 5.96 -10.62
N TYR A 486 4.81 6.23 -11.09
CA TYR A 486 4.44 6.30 -12.50
C TYR A 486 3.78 7.63 -12.82
N LEU A 487 4.09 8.18 -13.98
CA LEU A 487 3.46 9.36 -14.56
C LEU A 487 2.48 8.95 -15.66
N ILE A 488 1.25 9.44 -15.60
CA ILE A 488 0.32 9.43 -16.73
C ILE A 488 0.45 10.77 -17.43
N ALA A 489 0.73 10.75 -18.73
CA ALA A 489 0.89 11.94 -19.53
C ALA A 489 0.37 11.73 -20.97
N ASP A 490 -0.01 12.81 -21.63
CA ASP A 490 -0.20 12.80 -23.09
C ASP A 490 1.17 13.02 -23.74
N ASP A 491 1.55 12.11 -24.64
CA ASP A 491 2.79 12.21 -25.43
C ASP A 491 2.50 12.98 -26.72
N ILE A 492 2.87 14.24 -26.74
CA ILE A 492 2.52 15.18 -27.82
C ILE A 492 3.19 14.79 -29.13
N ALA A 493 4.41 14.26 -29.07
CA ALA A 493 5.17 13.88 -30.25
C ALA A 493 4.61 12.64 -30.97
N SER A 494 4.11 11.66 -30.20
CA SER A 494 3.46 10.46 -30.76
C SER A 494 1.96 10.61 -30.99
N GLY A 495 1.33 11.60 -30.36
CA GLY A 495 -0.13 11.78 -30.35
C GLY A 495 -0.86 10.77 -29.45
N ASP A 496 -0.14 10.07 -28.58
CA ASP A 496 -0.71 9.10 -27.66
C ASP A 496 -1.23 9.79 -26.39
N SER A 497 -2.48 9.53 -26.04
CA SER A 497 -3.11 10.04 -24.82
C SER A 497 -2.93 9.03 -23.67
N GLU A 498 -2.79 9.54 -22.44
CA GLU A 498 -2.74 8.77 -21.19
C GLU A 498 -1.68 7.65 -21.20
N ARG A 499 -0.53 7.98 -21.74
CA ARG A 499 0.61 7.08 -21.72
C ARG A 499 1.24 7.02 -20.34
N VAL A 500 1.74 5.84 -19.95
CA VAL A 500 2.33 5.61 -18.63
C VAL A 500 3.84 5.56 -18.74
N PHE A 501 4.51 6.35 -17.90
CA PHE A 501 5.97 6.44 -17.79
C PHE A 501 6.40 6.12 -16.36
N ARG A 502 7.43 5.32 -16.17
CA ARG A 502 8.06 5.14 -14.86
C ARG A 502 8.91 6.37 -14.55
N VAL A 503 8.69 6.98 -13.40
CA VAL A 503 9.39 8.24 -13.04
C VAL A 503 10.88 8.00 -12.81
N ASP A 504 11.27 6.84 -12.26
CA ASP A 504 12.66 6.45 -12.06
C ASP A 504 13.46 6.23 -13.37
N ARG A 505 12.78 6.18 -14.52
CA ARG A 505 13.39 6.08 -15.86
C ARG A 505 13.51 7.41 -16.58
N LEU A 506 13.10 8.49 -15.95
CA LEU A 506 13.35 9.85 -16.44
C LEU A 506 14.80 10.21 -16.14
N ILE A 507 15.56 10.59 -17.17
CA ILE A 507 16.93 11.06 -17.07
C ILE A 507 16.98 12.57 -16.84
N GLU A 508 16.13 13.28 -17.60
CA GLU A 508 16.00 14.75 -17.55
C GLU A 508 14.53 15.13 -17.59
N CYS A 509 14.20 16.23 -16.92
CA CYS A 509 12.87 16.82 -16.91
C CYS A 509 13.00 18.34 -16.90
N HIS A 510 12.53 19.02 -17.94
CA HIS A 510 12.58 20.48 -18.06
C HIS A 510 11.24 21.04 -18.52
N GLU A 511 10.75 22.07 -17.86
CA GLU A 511 9.60 22.82 -18.35
C GLU A 511 9.93 23.52 -19.66
N THR A 512 9.03 23.46 -20.66
CA THR A 512 9.21 24.15 -21.95
C THR A 512 8.78 25.61 -21.88
N GLY A 513 8.06 25.99 -20.82
CA GLY A 513 7.42 27.29 -20.68
C GLY A 513 5.99 27.33 -21.26
N ALA A 514 5.58 26.33 -22.04
CA ALA A 514 4.19 26.19 -22.49
C ALA A 514 3.30 25.65 -21.36
N SER A 515 2.02 25.99 -21.42
CA SER A 515 0.99 25.47 -20.51
C SER A 515 -0.07 24.74 -21.32
N PHE A 516 -0.71 23.77 -20.72
CA PHE A 516 -1.81 23.02 -21.32
C PHE A 516 -3.07 23.10 -20.46
N GLU A 517 -4.22 22.75 -21.03
CA GLU A 517 -5.46 22.69 -20.27
C GLU A 517 -5.51 21.38 -19.47
N PRO A 518 -5.50 21.44 -18.13
CA PRO A 518 -5.52 20.24 -17.32
C PRO A 518 -6.85 19.52 -17.43
N ARG A 519 -6.83 18.21 -17.52
CA ARG A 519 -8.01 17.35 -17.53
C ARG A 519 -7.93 16.29 -16.44
N ILE A 520 -9.09 15.90 -15.97
CA ILE A 520 -9.19 14.81 -14.98
C ILE A 520 -8.99 13.48 -15.70
N VAL A 521 -8.07 12.69 -15.18
CA VAL A 521 -7.82 11.31 -15.63
C VAL A 521 -8.40 10.37 -14.59
N GLU A 522 -9.37 9.53 -14.99
CA GLU A 522 -9.85 8.45 -14.16
C GLU A 522 -8.75 7.39 -14.07
N PHE A 523 -8.30 7.11 -12.84
CA PHE A 523 -7.38 6.02 -12.60
C PHE A 523 -8.14 4.70 -12.75
N GLN A 524 -7.94 4.04 -13.89
CA GLN A 524 -8.30 2.64 -14.05
C GLN A 524 -7.10 1.80 -13.58
N GLU A 525 -7.35 0.65 -12.97
CA GLU A 525 -6.31 -0.29 -12.58
C GLU A 525 -5.30 -0.46 -13.73
N TRP A 526 -4.01 -0.17 -13.46
CA TRP A 526 -3.00 -0.16 -14.50
C TRP A 526 -2.94 -1.53 -15.18
N ARG A 527 -3.26 -1.55 -16.46
CA ARG A 527 -3.05 -2.71 -17.33
C ARG A 527 -2.08 -2.31 -18.43
N PHE A 528 -1.07 -3.11 -18.58
CA PHE A 528 -0.13 -2.92 -19.70
C PHE A 528 -0.91 -2.92 -21.02
N ARG A 529 -0.79 -1.83 -21.79
CA ARG A 529 -1.52 -1.63 -23.06
C ARG A 529 -0.77 -2.21 -24.27
N GLY A 530 0.20 -3.09 -24.08
CA GLY A 530 0.97 -3.74 -25.16
C GLY A 530 0.65 -5.23 -25.28
N ASP A 531 1.17 -5.83 -26.34
CA ASP A 531 1.19 -7.29 -26.45
C ASP A 531 2.03 -7.86 -25.31
N VAL A 532 1.44 -8.74 -24.54
CA VAL A 532 2.11 -9.44 -23.44
C VAL A 532 2.14 -10.92 -23.74
N GLU A 533 3.24 -11.55 -23.43
CA GLU A 533 3.42 -12.98 -23.60
C GLU A 533 3.41 -13.68 -22.24
N PRO A 534 2.53 -14.69 -22.05
CA PRO A 534 2.53 -15.44 -20.80
C PRO A 534 3.79 -16.28 -20.67
N ALA A 535 4.42 -16.24 -19.51
CA ALA A 535 5.60 -17.03 -19.20
C ALA A 535 5.49 -17.67 -17.82
N VAL A 536 6.18 -18.80 -17.66
CA VAL A 536 6.36 -19.47 -16.37
C VAL A 536 7.83 -19.36 -15.98
N LEU A 537 8.07 -18.83 -14.81
CA LEU A 537 9.40 -18.67 -14.24
C LEU A 537 9.59 -19.69 -13.10
N TYR A 538 10.76 -20.28 -13.02
CA TYR A 538 11.25 -20.92 -11.80
C TYR A 538 12.22 -19.98 -11.12
N VAL A 539 12.03 -19.74 -9.85
CA VAL A 539 12.81 -18.80 -9.07
C VAL A 539 13.39 -19.49 -7.85
N ALA A 540 14.69 -19.33 -7.67
CA ALA A 540 15.45 -19.91 -6.57
C ALA A 540 14.98 -19.42 -5.18
N PRO A 541 15.22 -20.16 -4.10
CA PRO A 541 14.93 -19.73 -2.74
C PRO A 541 15.56 -18.36 -2.39
N GLY A 542 14.92 -17.60 -1.49
CA GLY A 542 15.39 -16.29 -1.05
C GLY A 542 14.97 -15.12 -1.94
N ASN A 543 14.12 -15.37 -2.95
CA ASN A 543 13.60 -14.36 -3.86
C ASN A 543 12.10 -14.07 -3.63
N ASP A 544 11.61 -14.25 -2.42
CA ASP A 544 10.24 -13.96 -1.99
C ASP A 544 9.82 -12.49 -2.22
N TRP A 545 10.78 -11.56 -2.30
CA TRP A 545 10.57 -10.17 -2.64
C TRP A 545 9.89 -9.96 -4.01
N LEU A 546 9.98 -10.93 -4.91
CA LEU A 546 9.32 -10.86 -6.22
C LEU A 546 7.80 -10.81 -6.12
N LEU A 547 7.22 -11.55 -5.16
CA LEU A 547 5.77 -11.57 -4.95
C LEU A 547 5.21 -10.20 -4.59
N ASP A 548 6.00 -9.37 -3.92
CA ASP A 548 5.63 -8.01 -3.56
C ASP A 548 5.79 -7.02 -4.73
N ARG A 549 6.67 -7.35 -5.70
CA ARG A 549 7.11 -6.43 -6.76
C ARG A 549 6.47 -6.64 -8.12
N ILE A 550 6.11 -7.87 -8.46
CA ILE A 550 5.58 -8.19 -9.79
C ILE A 550 4.15 -8.70 -9.71
N VAL A 551 3.40 -8.43 -10.77
CA VAL A 551 2.05 -8.98 -10.94
C VAL A 551 2.17 -10.41 -11.46
N THR A 552 1.70 -11.36 -10.69
CA THR A 552 1.62 -12.77 -11.10
C THR A 552 0.18 -13.15 -11.36
N THR A 553 -0.06 -13.94 -12.40
CA THR A 553 -1.39 -14.53 -12.67
C THR A 553 -1.63 -15.77 -11.79
N ALA A 554 -0.56 -16.44 -11.38
CA ALA A 554 -0.56 -17.51 -10.38
C ALA A 554 0.86 -17.63 -9.78
N ASN A 555 0.95 -18.20 -8.59
CA ASN A 555 2.22 -18.57 -7.98
C ASN A 555 2.09 -19.85 -7.16
N VAL A 556 3.17 -20.61 -7.07
CA VAL A 556 3.31 -21.78 -6.20
C VAL A 556 4.67 -21.71 -5.52
N VAL A 557 4.66 -21.67 -4.20
CA VAL A 557 5.87 -21.70 -3.38
C VAL A 557 6.10 -23.14 -2.91
N ASN A 558 7.30 -23.65 -3.14
CA ASN A 558 7.72 -24.99 -2.70
C ASN A 558 8.23 -24.97 -1.25
N ASP A 559 8.33 -26.14 -0.62
CA ASP A 559 8.78 -26.29 0.78
C ASP A 559 10.23 -25.80 1.00
N ASP A 560 11.06 -25.82 -0.03
CA ASP A 560 12.45 -25.32 0.00
C ASP A 560 12.56 -23.79 -0.18
N GLY A 561 11.43 -23.10 -0.36
CA GLY A 561 11.36 -21.67 -0.61
C GLY A 561 11.59 -21.26 -2.07
N SER A 562 11.83 -22.20 -2.99
CA SER A 562 11.78 -21.94 -4.42
C SER A 562 10.33 -21.73 -4.87
N MET A 563 10.11 -21.09 -6.03
CA MET A 563 8.76 -20.81 -6.47
C MET A 563 8.60 -20.89 -7.99
N PHE A 564 7.38 -21.20 -8.41
CA PHE A 564 6.94 -21.03 -9.78
C PHE A 564 6.02 -19.81 -9.88
N LEU A 565 6.30 -18.93 -10.84
CA LEU A 565 5.54 -17.70 -11.08
C LEU A 565 5.01 -17.69 -12.51
N TRP A 566 3.71 -17.50 -12.66
CA TRP A 566 3.07 -17.24 -13.95
C TRP A 566 2.95 -15.74 -14.14
N VAL A 567 3.62 -15.20 -15.13
CA VAL A 567 3.73 -13.76 -15.37
C VAL A 567 3.39 -13.41 -16.82
N ASN A 568 3.01 -12.18 -17.05
CA ASN A 568 2.87 -11.61 -18.38
C ASN A 568 4.12 -10.78 -18.70
N VAL A 569 4.87 -11.20 -19.70
CA VAL A 569 6.13 -10.56 -20.15
C VAL A 569 5.79 -9.52 -21.22
N ALA A 570 6.06 -8.27 -20.91
CA ALA A 570 5.87 -7.17 -21.84
C ALA A 570 7.15 -6.84 -22.64
N SER A 571 8.32 -7.18 -22.09
CA SER A 571 9.62 -6.82 -22.66
C SER A 571 10.68 -7.86 -22.26
N ARG A 572 11.51 -8.28 -23.21
CA ARG A 572 12.62 -9.20 -22.95
C ARG A 572 13.70 -8.59 -22.05
N PRO A 573 14.10 -7.32 -22.22
CA PRO A 573 15.04 -6.66 -21.30
C PRO A 573 14.51 -6.59 -19.87
N TRP A 574 13.21 -6.34 -19.68
CA TRP A 574 12.61 -6.39 -18.34
C TRP A 574 12.75 -7.78 -17.70
N LEU A 575 12.42 -8.83 -18.44
CA LEU A 575 12.52 -10.21 -17.96
C LEU A 575 13.98 -10.57 -17.62
N ALA A 576 14.92 -10.18 -18.46
CA ALA A 576 16.35 -10.39 -18.21
C ALA A 576 16.80 -9.71 -16.91
N ARG A 577 16.50 -8.41 -16.73
CA ARG A 577 16.85 -7.65 -15.51
C ARG A 577 16.23 -8.26 -14.25
N LEU A 578 15.00 -8.74 -14.35
CA LEU A 578 14.34 -9.41 -13.24
C LEU A 578 15.11 -10.66 -12.80
N LEU A 579 15.36 -11.57 -13.74
CA LEU A 579 15.96 -12.86 -13.45
C LEU A 579 17.48 -12.78 -13.18
N LEU A 580 18.20 -11.80 -13.73
CA LEU A 580 19.61 -11.53 -13.38
C LEU A 580 19.82 -11.37 -11.87
N ARG A 581 18.82 -10.84 -11.17
CA ARG A 581 18.86 -10.61 -9.71
C ARG A 581 18.49 -11.84 -8.90
N CYS A 582 17.82 -12.82 -9.50
CA CYS A 582 17.25 -13.98 -8.81
C CYS A 582 18.24 -15.14 -8.62
N GLY A 583 19.40 -15.11 -9.30
CA GLY A 583 20.44 -16.13 -9.17
C GLY A 583 20.50 -17.14 -10.30
N PRO A 584 21.65 -17.84 -10.41
CA PRO A 584 21.97 -18.72 -11.54
C PRO A 584 21.00 -19.88 -11.76
N THR A 585 20.30 -20.32 -10.72
CA THR A 585 19.32 -21.42 -10.80
C THR A 585 17.93 -20.97 -11.19
N SER A 586 17.67 -19.64 -11.21
CA SER A 586 16.39 -19.08 -11.66
C SER A 586 16.34 -19.03 -13.19
N CYS A 587 15.22 -19.45 -13.78
CA CYS A 587 15.11 -19.55 -15.24
C CYS A 587 13.68 -19.38 -15.74
N VAL A 588 13.56 -19.17 -17.06
CA VAL A 588 12.27 -19.27 -17.76
C VAL A 588 11.99 -20.75 -18.05
N VAL A 589 10.88 -21.25 -17.53
CA VAL A 589 10.41 -22.61 -17.77
C VAL A 589 9.73 -22.69 -19.14
N SER A 590 8.83 -21.75 -19.41
CA SER A 590 8.14 -21.60 -20.70
C SER A 590 7.84 -20.13 -20.98
N PRO A 591 7.77 -19.70 -22.24
CA PRO A 591 8.04 -20.47 -23.45
C PRO A 591 9.56 -20.63 -23.72
N THR A 592 9.92 -21.63 -24.54
CA THR A 592 11.32 -22.00 -24.80
C THR A 592 12.16 -20.91 -25.43
N HIS A 593 11.58 -20.06 -26.27
CA HIS A 593 12.31 -18.98 -26.94
C HIS A 593 12.72 -17.82 -26.01
N LEU A 594 12.22 -17.79 -24.78
CA LEU A 594 12.64 -16.84 -23.74
C LEU A 594 13.69 -17.43 -22.78
N GLN A 595 13.99 -18.73 -22.84
CA GLN A 595 14.91 -19.38 -21.91
C GLN A 595 16.35 -18.83 -21.97
N GLY A 596 16.79 -18.38 -23.16
CA GLY A 596 18.11 -17.81 -23.36
C GLY A 596 18.32 -16.36 -22.92
N VAL A 597 17.24 -15.64 -22.63
CA VAL A 597 17.27 -14.18 -22.43
C VAL A 597 18.22 -13.75 -21.30
N VAL A 598 18.23 -14.49 -20.19
CA VAL A 598 19.11 -14.18 -19.03
C VAL A 598 20.57 -14.46 -19.35
N SER A 599 20.86 -15.64 -19.94
CA SER A 599 22.24 -16.05 -20.24
C SER A 599 22.88 -15.20 -21.34
N GLU A 600 22.09 -14.74 -22.32
CA GLU A 600 22.55 -13.78 -23.33
C GLU A 600 22.92 -12.46 -22.66
N ARG A 601 22.06 -11.90 -21.83
CA ARG A 601 22.30 -10.64 -21.14
C ARG A 601 23.48 -10.72 -20.18
N ALA A 602 23.59 -11.81 -19.41
CA ALA A 602 24.72 -12.04 -18.52
C ALA A 602 26.07 -12.05 -19.27
N ARG A 603 26.11 -12.69 -20.45
CA ARG A 603 27.31 -12.71 -21.31
C ARG A 603 27.63 -11.33 -21.88
N GLU A 604 26.65 -10.54 -22.25
CA GLU A 604 26.84 -9.15 -22.71
C GLU A 604 27.51 -8.31 -21.62
N ILE A 605 26.96 -8.33 -20.40
CA ILE A 605 27.54 -7.63 -19.25
C ILE A 605 28.96 -8.15 -18.98
N ARG A 606 29.15 -9.46 -19.02
CA ARG A 606 30.45 -10.10 -18.73
C ARG A 606 31.57 -9.66 -19.70
N ARG A 607 31.23 -9.39 -20.95
CA ARG A 607 32.18 -8.93 -21.97
C ARG A 607 32.82 -7.59 -21.68
N GLN A 608 32.16 -6.74 -20.88
CA GLN A 608 32.69 -5.43 -20.48
C GLN A 608 33.89 -5.54 -19.51
N TYR A 609 34.11 -6.72 -18.94
CA TYR A 609 35.20 -6.99 -17.99
C TYR A 609 36.37 -7.79 -18.62
N THR A 610 36.31 -8.04 -19.94
CA THR A 610 37.40 -8.67 -20.68
C THR A 610 38.20 -7.65 -21.45
#